data_bb8659fa3f9896088e69380644c16c45
#
_entry.id   bb8659fa3f9896088e69380644c16c45
#
_cell.length_a   1.000
_cell.length_b   1.000
_cell.length_c   1.000
_cell.angle_alpha   90.00
_cell.angle_beta   90.00
_cell.angle_gamma   90.00
#
_symmetry.space_group_name_H-M   'P 1'
#
loop_
_entity.id
_entity.type
_entity.pdbx_description
1 polymer ?
#
loop_
_entity_poly.entity_id
_entity_poly.type
_entity_poly.pdbx_seq_one_letter_code
_entity_poly.pdbx_strand_id
1 'polypeptide(L)'
;MDSSFTPIEQMLKFRASRHEDFPFQEILLTRLCMHMQGKLLENRNKMLKAQGINETLFMALITLESQENHSIQPSELSCALGSSRTNATRIADELEKRGWIERRESDNDRRCLHLQLTEKGHQFLREVLPPQHNCLHQL
;
A
#
# COMPACT_ATOMS: atom_id res chain seq x y z
N MET A 1 -1.76 4.12 -26.31
CA MET A 1 -0.97 4.57 -25.14
C MET A 1 -1.57 5.87 -24.62
N ASP A 2 -1.61 6.02 -23.32
CA ASP A 2 -2.19 7.19 -22.67
C ASP A 2 -1.39 8.47 -23.01
N SER A 3 -2.10 9.51 -23.44
CA SER A 3 -1.51 10.79 -23.83
C SER A 3 -0.68 11.47 -22.73
N SER A 4 -0.90 11.11 -21.46
CA SER A 4 -0.15 11.68 -20.34
C SER A 4 1.32 11.22 -20.30
N PHE A 5 1.68 10.14 -20.98
CA PHE A 5 3.04 9.67 -21.10
C PHE A 5 3.81 10.31 -22.27
N THR A 6 3.12 10.91 -23.24
CA THR A 6 3.72 11.49 -24.44
C THR A 6 4.90 12.45 -24.19
N PRO A 7 4.83 13.39 -23.21
CA PRO A 7 5.96 14.30 -22.96
C PRO A 7 7.23 13.56 -22.53
N ILE A 8 7.10 12.49 -21.73
CA ILE A 8 8.24 11.68 -21.29
C ILE A 8 8.84 10.92 -22.47
N GLU A 9 8.01 10.32 -23.31
CA GLU A 9 8.43 9.61 -24.51
C GLU A 9 9.20 10.52 -25.47
N GLN A 10 8.68 11.73 -25.70
CA GLN A 10 9.34 12.73 -26.56
C GLN A 10 10.71 13.15 -26.00
N MET A 11 10.80 13.36 -24.68
CA MET A 11 12.06 13.67 -24.01
C MET A 11 13.10 12.56 -24.20
N LEU A 12 12.69 11.31 -24.06
CA LEU A 12 13.57 10.15 -24.24
C LEU A 12 14.05 10.01 -25.69
N LYS A 13 13.16 10.21 -26.66
CA LYS A 13 13.53 10.21 -28.10
C LYS A 13 14.53 11.31 -28.42
N PHE A 14 14.35 12.50 -27.85
CA PHE A 14 15.27 13.62 -28.02
C PHE A 14 16.66 13.29 -27.45
N ARG A 15 16.74 12.71 -26.25
CA ARG A 15 18.01 12.30 -25.66
C ARG A 15 18.70 11.19 -26.45
N ALA A 16 17.94 10.22 -26.92
CA ALA A 16 18.45 9.13 -27.74
C ALA A 16 19.08 9.63 -29.07
N SER A 17 18.51 10.69 -29.67
CA SER A 17 19.02 11.28 -30.89
C SER A 17 20.39 12.00 -30.72
N ARG A 18 20.75 12.35 -29.47
CA ARG A 18 21.96 13.11 -29.13
C ARG A 18 23.05 12.32 -28.44
N HIS A 19 22.77 11.10 -28.02
CA HIS A 19 23.71 10.24 -27.29
C HIS A 19 23.67 8.83 -27.87
N GLU A 20 24.77 8.40 -28.49
CA GLU A 20 24.85 7.10 -29.16
C GLU A 20 24.64 5.92 -28.24
N ASP A 21 25.13 6.00 -26.98
CA ASP A 21 25.04 4.93 -25.98
C ASP A 21 23.82 5.09 -25.04
N PHE A 22 22.79 5.84 -25.44
CA PHE A 22 21.64 6.05 -24.62
C PHE A 22 20.77 4.78 -24.57
N PRO A 23 20.56 4.15 -23.39
CA PRO A 23 19.77 2.92 -23.26
C PRO A 23 18.28 3.22 -23.35
N PHE A 24 17.79 3.56 -24.55
CA PHE A 24 16.44 4.07 -24.78
C PHE A 24 15.36 3.10 -24.33
N GLN A 25 15.47 1.82 -24.69
CA GLN A 25 14.42 0.83 -24.39
C GLN A 25 14.31 0.56 -22.88
N GLU A 26 15.45 0.43 -22.22
CA GLU A 26 15.51 0.17 -20.77
C GLU A 26 14.93 1.35 -19.97
N ILE A 27 15.30 2.56 -20.36
CA ILE A 27 14.78 3.77 -19.70
C ILE A 27 13.30 3.95 -20.01
N LEU A 28 12.88 3.72 -21.24
CA LEU A 28 11.48 3.78 -21.64
C LEU A 28 10.63 2.83 -20.82
N LEU A 29 11.06 1.56 -20.70
CA LEU A 29 10.36 0.55 -19.89
C LEU A 29 10.27 0.98 -18.42
N THR A 30 11.38 1.42 -17.84
CA THR A 30 11.43 1.89 -16.45
C THR A 30 10.46 3.05 -16.23
N ARG A 31 10.46 4.05 -17.13
CA ARG A 31 9.56 5.21 -17.03
C ARG A 31 8.09 4.83 -17.22
N LEU A 32 7.79 3.90 -18.12
CA LEU A 32 6.43 3.37 -18.28
C LEU A 32 5.95 2.68 -17.02
N CYS A 33 6.77 1.82 -16.41
CA CYS A 33 6.40 1.15 -15.16
C CYS A 33 6.12 2.17 -14.05
N MET A 34 6.96 3.18 -13.88
CA MET A 34 6.77 4.24 -12.88
C MET A 34 5.50 5.05 -13.15
N HIS A 35 5.22 5.36 -14.40
CA HIS A 35 4.04 6.10 -14.81
C HIS A 35 2.75 5.32 -14.52
N MET A 36 2.73 4.04 -14.89
CA MET A 36 1.59 3.16 -14.62
C MET A 36 1.39 2.95 -13.12
N GLN A 37 2.46 2.75 -12.37
CA GLN A 37 2.40 2.64 -10.91
C GLN A 37 1.75 3.87 -10.29
N GLY A 38 2.15 5.07 -10.70
CA GLY A 38 1.57 6.32 -10.22
C GLY A 38 0.07 6.40 -10.47
N LYS A 39 -0.37 6.02 -11.67
CA LYS A 39 -1.81 6.01 -12.02
C LYS A 39 -2.61 4.97 -11.23
N LEU A 40 -2.08 3.77 -11.10
CA LEU A 40 -2.72 2.71 -10.32
C LEU A 40 -2.89 3.13 -8.86
N LEU A 41 -1.84 3.71 -8.26
CA LEU A 41 -1.89 4.22 -6.88
C LEU A 41 -2.88 5.39 -6.75
N GLU A 42 -2.93 6.30 -7.72
CA GLU A 42 -3.88 7.41 -7.70
C GLU A 42 -5.33 6.91 -7.72
N ASN A 43 -5.65 5.99 -8.63
CA ASN A 43 -6.99 5.40 -8.72
C ASN A 43 -7.35 4.65 -7.43
N ARG A 44 -6.42 3.85 -6.92
CA ARG A 44 -6.61 3.10 -5.67
C ARG A 44 -6.84 4.03 -4.48
N ASN A 45 -6.04 5.08 -4.35
CA ASN A 45 -6.20 6.07 -3.29
C ASN A 45 -7.52 6.82 -3.37
N LYS A 46 -8.04 7.13 -4.56
CA LYS A 46 -9.37 7.72 -4.73
C LYS A 46 -10.46 6.80 -4.16
N MET A 47 -10.39 5.51 -4.46
CA MET A 47 -11.34 4.53 -3.94
C MET A 47 -11.26 4.39 -2.42
N LEU A 48 -10.05 4.29 -1.89
CA LEU A 48 -9.81 4.18 -0.45
C LEU A 48 -10.22 5.44 0.29
N LYS A 49 -9.98 6.61 -0.29
CA LYS A 49 -10.39 7.90 0.29
C LYS A 49 -11.91 7.99 0.44
N ALA A 50 -12.67 7.46 -0.51
CA ALA A 50 -14.11 7.38 -0.39
C ALA A 50 -14.57 6.54 0.81
N GLN A 51 -13.74 5.59 1.27
CA GLN A 51 -13.96 4.77 2.45
C GLN A 51 -13.29 5.36 3.72
N GLY A 52 -12.68 6.52 3.63
CA GLY A 52 -12.01 7.19 4.75
C GLY A 52 -10.67 6.59 5.15
N ILE A 53 -9.97 5.89 4.25
CA ILE A 53 -8.68 5.25 4.50
C ILE A 53 -7.69 5.57 3.39
N ASN A 54 -6.40 5.31 3.62
CA ASN A 54 -5.34 5.37 2.61
C ASN A 54 -4.71 3.99 2.39
N GLU A 55 -3.85 3.89 1.37
CA GLU A 55 -3.17 2.65 1.00
C GLU A 55 -2.33 2.06 2.15
N THR A 56 -1.63 2.91 2.90
CA THR A 56 -0.75 2.46 3.98
C THR A 56 -1.54 1.80 5.12
N LEU A 57 -2.63 2.45 5.55
CA LEU A 57 -3.51 1.90 6.59
C LEU A 57 -4.23 0.64 6.10
N PHE A 58 -4.66 0.64 4.84
CA PHE A 58 -5.29 -0.52 4.21
C PHE A 58 -4.36 -1.72 4.18
N MET A 59 -3.12 -1.54 3.72
CA MET A 59 -2.12 -2.63 3.68
C MET A 59 -1.78 -3.16 5.08
N ALA A 60 -1.76 -2.30 6.09
CA ALA A 60 -1.57 -2.74 7.47
C ALA A 60 -2.72 -3.64 7.95
N LEU A 61 -3.97 -3.29 7.63
CA LEU A 61 -5.14 -4.11 7.97
C LEU A 61 -5.12 -5.47 7.24
N ILE A 62 -4.80 -5.48 5.95
CA ILE A 62 -4.67 -6.71 5.16
C ILE A 62 -3.54 -7.59 5.70
N THR A 63 -2.42 -7.00 6.08
CA THR A 63 -1.30 -7.72 6.68
C THR A 63 -1.74 -8.41 7.98
N LEU A 64 -2.48 -7.69 8.84
CA LEU A 64 -3.03 -8.26 10.08
C LEU A 64 -4.03 -9.40 9.81
N GLU A 65 -4.95 -9.19 8.86
CA GLU A 65 -5.94 -10.21 8.50
C GLU A 65 -5.30 -11.49 7.98
N SER A 66 -4.19 -11.38 7.26
CA SER A 66 -3.48 -12.52 6.69
C SER A 66 -2.67 -13.32 7.70
N GLN A 67 -2.48 -12.79 8.91
CA GLN A 67 -1.73 -13.51 9.95
C GLN A 67 -2.60 -14.54 10.66
N GLU A 68 -1.93 -15.58 11.18
CA GLU A 68 -2.56 -16.54 12.07
C GLU A 68 -3.09 -15.81 13.31
N ASN A 69 -4.33 -16.10 13.71
CA ASN A 69 -5.03 -15.39 14.80
C ASN A 69 -5.23 -13.87 14.58
N HIS A 70 -5.03 -13.36 13.36
CA HIS A 70 -5.19 -11.95 12.99
C HIS A 70 -4.40 -11.00 13.90
N SER A 71 -3.19 -11.41 14.26
CA SER A 71 -2.32 -10.74 15.23
C SER A 71 -0.89 -10.68 14.72
N ILE A 72 -0.19 -9.58 14.96
CA ILE A 72 1.20 -9.38 14.53
C ILE A 72 1.95 -8.53 15.56
N GLN A 73 3.26 -8.77 15.70
CA GLN A 73 4.10 -7.88 16.49
C GLN A 73 4.38 -6.58 15.72
N PRO A 74 4.54 -5.42 16.41
CA PRO A 74 4.85 -4.15 15.75
C PRO A 74 6.09 -4.21 14.85
N SER A 75 7.13 -4.95 15.26
CA SER A 75 8.35 -5.13 14.47
C SER A 75 8.11 -5.92 13.17
N GLU A 76 7.25 -6.92 13.23
CA GLU A 76 6.85 -7.71 12.05
C GLU A 76 6.00 -6.88 11.09
N LEU A 77 5.11 -6.04 11.61
CA LEU A 77 4.33 -5.10 10.80
C LEU A 77 5.26 -4.11 10.08
N SER A 78 6.24 -3.55 10.78
CA SER A 78 7.25 -2.67 10.19
C SER A 78 7.98 -3.35 9.03
N CYS A 79 8.39 -4.60 9.20
CA CYS A 79 9.06 -5.39 8.19
C CYS A 79 8.14 -5.67 6.99
N ALA A 80 6.91 -6.11 7.24
CA ALA A 80 5.94 -6.44 6.20
C ALA A 80 5.56 -5.22 5.34
N LEU A 81 5.48 -4.04 5.94
CA LEU A 81 5.19 -2.79 5.23
C LEU A 81 6.42 -2.15 4.58
N GLY A 82 7.62 -2.70 4.81
CA GLY A 82 8.87 -2.09 4.34
C GLY A 82 9.08 -0.67 4.90
N SER A 83 8.61 -0.40 6.12
CA SER A 83 8.65 0.92 6.71
C SER A 83 9.47 0.95 8.00
N SER A 84 9.83 2.17 8.46
CA SER A 84 10.51 2.34 9.73
C SER A 84 9.62 1.94 10.92
N ARG A 85 10.25 1.60 12.06
CA ARG A 85 9.51 1.30 13.31
C ARG A 85 8.65 2.49 13.74
N THR A 86 9.17 3.71 13.62
CA THR A 86 8.44 4.93 13.95
C THR A 86 7.19 5.08 13.09
N ASN A 87 7.29 4.83 11.80
CA ASN A 87 6.15 4.89 10.90
C ASN A 87 5.12 3.78 11.19
N ALA A 88 5.58 2.55 11.46
CA ALA A 88 4.70 1.45 11.85
C ALA A 88 3.95 1.74 13.16
N THR A 89 4.61 2.37 14.13
CA THR A 89 3.98 2.81 15.39
C THR A 89 2.89 3.83 15.11
N ARG A 90 3.16 4.82 14.27
CA ARG A 90 2.18 5.85 13.88
C ARG A 90 0.97 5.24 13.16
N ILE A 91 1.21 4.28 12.28
CA ILE A 91 0.15 3.53 11.59
C ILE A 91 -0.71 2.77 12.61
N ALA A 92 -0.08 2.05 13.54
CA ALA A 92 -0.77 1.32 14.59
C ALA A 92 -1.59 2.25 15.49
N ASP A 93 -1.05 3.41 15.87
CA ASP A 93 -1.77 4.41 16.66
C ASP A 93 -3.04 4.91 15.94
N GLU A 94 -2.95 5.19 14.65
CA GLU A 94 -4.09 5.62 13.86
C GLU A 94 -5.15 4.51 13.73
N LEU A 95 -4.74 3.27 13.49
CA LEU A 95 -5.67 2.13 13.41
C LEU A 95 -6.35 1.85 14.74
N GLU A 96 -5.63 1.96 15.84
CA GLU A 96 -6.19 1.80 17.20
C GLU A 96 -7.18 2.92 17.52
N LYS A 97 -6.85 4.16 17.18
CA LYS A 97 -7.74 5.32 17.32
C LYS A 97 -9.06 5.13 16.59
N ARG A 98 -9.02 4.49 15.43
CA ARG A 98 -10.23 4.17 14.64
C ARG A 98 -10.99 2.95 15.18
N GLY A 99 -10.41 2.21 16.14
CA GLY A 99 -10.98 1.02 16.73
C GLY A 99 -10.88 -0.23 15.85
N TRP A 100 -10.04 -0.21 14.83
CA TRP A 100 -9.86 -1.35 13.92
C TRP A 100 -8.84 -2.36 14.40
N ILE A 101 -7.93 -1.95 15.26
CA ILE A 101 -7.00 -2.82 15.97
C ILE A 101 -7.01 -2.49 17.47
N GLU A 102 -6.49 -3.42 18.25
CA GLU A 102 -6.19 -3.24 19.67
C GLU A 102 -4.80 -3.79 19.97
N ARG A 103 -4.14 -3.23 20.99
CA ARG A 103 -2.89 -3.75 21.52
C ARG A 103 -3.20 -4.71 22.65
N ARG A 104 -2.67 -5.92 22.56
CA ARG A 104 -2.78 -6.95 23.59
C ARG A 104 -1.41 -7.42 24.04
N GLU A 105 -1.30 -7.75 25.33
CA GLU A 105 -0.13 -8.44 25.84
C GLU A 105 -0.15 -9.91 25.37
N SER A 106 1.01 -10.47 25.05
CA SER A 106 1.10 -11.89 24.75
C SER A 106 0.81 -12.73 25.98
N ASP A 107 0.05 -13.82 25.81
CA ASP A 107 -0.23 -14.78 26.89
C ASP A 107 1.04 -15.41 27.46
N ASN A 108 2.12 -15.49 26.67
CA ASN A 108 3.38 -16.11 27.05
C ASN A 108 4.42 -15.13 27.59
N ASP A 109 4.34 -13.84 27.27
CA ASP A 109 5.29 -12.82 27.70
C ASP A 109 4.61 -11.45 27.77
N ARG A 110 4.41 -10.92 28.97
CA ARG A 110 3.83 -9.59 29.22
C ARG A 110 4.65 -8.44 28.63
N ARG A 111 5.90 -8.70 28.22
CA ARG A 111 6.76 -7.70 27.57
C ARG A 111 6.53 -7.59 26.07
N CYS A 112 5.84 -8.58 25.47
CA CYS A 112 5.53 -8.60 24.05
C CYS A 112 4.12 -8.11 23.82
N LEU A 113 3.99 -6.93 23.18
CA LEU A 113 2.72 -6.43 22.72
C LEU A 113 2.43 -6.99 21.31
N HIS A 114 1.19 -7.41 21.10
CA HIS A 114 0.66 -7.78 19.81
C HIS A 114 -0.39 -6.78 19.35
N LEU A 115 -0.38 -6.48 18.06
CA LEU A 115 -1.45 -5.75 17.40
C LEU A 115 -2.46 -6.77 16.90
N GLN A 116 -3.72 -6.63 17.29
CA GLN A 116 -4.77 -7.55 16.91
C GLN A 116 -5.91 -6.85 16.21
N LEU A 117 -6.40 -7.44 15.13
CA LEU A 117 -7.57 -6.95 14.40
C LEU A 117 -8.82 -7.13 15.27
N THR A 118 -9.62 -6.07 15.38
CA THR A 118 -10.90 -6.09 16.10
C THR A 118 -12.03 -6.55 15.18
N GLU A 119 -13.19 -6.89 15.75
CA GLU A 119 -14.39 -7.18 14.97
C GLU A 119 -14.78 -5.99 14.06
N LYS A 120 -14.61 -4.76 14.57
CA LYS A 120 -14.82 -3.54 13.78
C LYS A 120 -13.86 -3.46 12.60
N GLY A 121 -12.60 -3.86 12.78
CA GLY A 121 -11.59 -3.94 11.71
C GLY A 121 -11.96 -5.00 10.66
N HIS A 122 -12.39 -6.18 11.08
CA HIS A 122 -12.90 -7.21 10.17
C HIS A 122 -14.12 -6.73 9.39
N GLN A 123 -15.07 -6.08 10.05
CA GLN A 123 -16.25 -5.54 9.39
C GLN A 123 -15.87 -4.50 8.32
N PHE A 124 -14.96 -3.61 8.65
CA PHE A 124 -14.46 -2.60 7.72
C PHE A 124 -13.84 -3.24 6.47
N LEU A 125 -12.99 -4.27 6.64
CA LEU A 125 -12.40 -4.99 5.52
C LEU A 125 -13.45 -5.68 4.64
N ARG A 126 -14.46 -6.31 5.23
CA ARG A 126 -15.57 -6.92 4.49
C ARG A 126 -16.34 -5.90 3.62
N GLU A 127 -16.39 -4.65 4.04
CA GLU A 127 -17.05 -3.57 3.29
C GLU A 127 -16.18 -2.96 2.20
N VAL A 128 -14.86 -2.89 2.42
CA VAL A 128 -13.91 -2.20 1.53
C VAL A 128 -13.40 -3.10 0.40
N LEU A 129 -13.20 -4.41 0.67
CA LEU A 129 -12.59 -5.32 -0.30
C LEU A 129 -13.42 -5.50 -1.58
N PRO A 130 -14.75 -5.73 -1.56
CA PRO A 130 -15.50 -5.98 -2.80
C PRO A 130 -15.43 -4.84 -3.81
N PRO A 131 -15.57 -3.54 -3.46
CA PRO A 131 -15.40 -2.44 -4.42
C PRO A 131 -14.03 -2.41 -5.08
N GLN A 132 -12.97 -2.74 -4.35
CA GLN A 132 -11.61 -2.78 -4.89
C GLN A 132 -11.42 -3.93 -5.88
N HIS A 133 -11.92 -5.11 -5.56
CA HIS A 133 -11.87 -6.26 -6.48
C HIS A 133 -12.64 -5.97 -7.76
N ASN A 134 -13.82 -5.36 -7.67
CA ASN A 134 -14.61 -4.99 -8.83
C ASN A 134 -13.90 -3.98 -9.74
N CYS A 135 -13.17 -3.03 -9.16
CA CYS A 135 -12.39 -2.08 -9.94
C CYS A 135 -11.27 -2.75 -10.74
N LEU A 136 -10.61 -3.75 -10.16
CA LEU A 136 -9.58 -4.52 -10.85
C LEU A 136 -10.13 -5.34 -12.02
N HIS A 137 -11.36 -5.81 -11.94
CA HIS A 137 -12.03 -6.51 -13.05
C HIS A 137 -12.36 -5.61 -14.24
N GLN A 138 -12.32 -4.29 -14.06
CA GLN A 138 -12.59 -3.31 -15.12
C GLN A 138 -11.31 -2.81 -15.81
N LEU A 139 -10.14 -3.24 -15.36
CA LEU A 139 -8.86 -2.95 -15.98
C LEU A 139 -8.55 -3.93 -17.11
#